data_c85fdfa9f99e17e4abd811a576cdcca4
#
_entry.id   c85fdfa9f99e17e4abd811a576cdcca4
#
_cell.length_a   1.000
_cell.length_b   1.000
_cell.length_c   1.000
_cell.angle_alpha   90.00
_cell.angle_beta   90.00
_cell.angle_gamma   90.00
#
_symmetry.space_group_name_H-M   'P 1'
#
loop_
_entity.id
_entity.type
_entity.pdbx_description
1 polymer ?
#
loop_
_entity_poly.entity_id
_entity_poly.type
_entity_poly.pdbx_seq_one_letter_code
_entity_poly.pdbx_strand_id
1 'polypeptide(L)'
;RNAANDPVTVQKWGRDLAPDRWDRVLFDRGMLGLGTSTLLLCIWLGWWQGVLAFSFHVVSYVVLSGAVNAVGHTFGRRPFANSATNLHWLAALTSGEGYHNNHHGLPTSARFGSRPLDLDAAWWLIKVAEKMRLAEVRDVSAKKVAL
;
A
#
# COMPACT_ATOMS: atom_id res chain seq x y z
N ARG A 1 -5.39 -22.90 10.21
CA ARG A 1 -4.43 -22.76 9.11
C ARG A 1 -4.70 -21.41 8.46
N ASN A 2 -3.70 -20.51 8.44
CA ASN A 2 -3.84 -19.24 7.74
C ASN A 2 -3.99 -19.51 6.23
N ALA A 3 -5.05 -18.98 5.63
CA ALA A 3 -5.30 -19.12 4.18
C ALA A 3 -4.11 -18.59 3.33
N ALA A 4 -3.35 -17.61 3.86
CA ALA A 4 -2.14 -17.09 3.22
C ALA A 4 -1.00 -18.13 3.06
N ASN A 5 -0.98 -19.18 3.87
CA ASN A 5 0.04 -20.24 3.82
C ASN A 5 -0.51 -21.55 3.21
N ASP A 6 -1.73 -21.55 2.69
CA ASP A 6 -2.28 -22.69 1.99
C ASP A 6 -1.69 -22.77 0.56
N PRO A 7 -0.99 -23.86 0.20
CA PRO A 7 -0.32 -23.98 -1.10
C PRO A 7 -1.27 -23.79 -2.29
N VAL A 8 -2.51 -24.22 -2.18
CA VAL A 8 -3.52 -24.08 -3.25
C VAL A 8 -3.90 -22.62 -3.44
N THR A 9 -4.09 -21.89 -2.34
CA THR A 9 -4.39 -20.45 -2.36
C THR A 9 -3.20 -19.66 -2.93
N VAL A 10 -1.97 -19.96 -2.50
CA VAL A 10 -0.76 -19.33 -3.01
C VAL A 10 -0.59 -19.61 -4.51
N GLN A 11 -0.76 -20.84 -4.96
CA GLN A 11 -0.66 -21.20 -6.38
C GLN A 11 -1.74 -20.52 -7.23
N LYS A 12 -2.94 -20.33 -6.69
CA LYS A 12 -4.05 -19.69 -7.41
C LYS A 12 -3.86 -18.19 -7.57
N TRP A 13 -3.42 -17.50 -6.50
CA TRP A 13 -3.39 -16.03 -6.44
C TRP A 13 -2.00 -15.42 -6.59
N GLY A 14 -0.94 -16.18 -6.29
CA GLY A 14 0.47 -15.77 -6.39
C GLY A 14 1.23 -16.42 -7.54
N ARG A 15 0.54 -16.99 -8.54
CA ARG A 15 1.16 -17.75 -9.64
C ARG A 15 2.13 -16.95 -10.51
N ASP A 16 1.98 -15.64 -10.53
CA ASP A 16 2.80 -14.68 -11.26
C ASP A 16 3.91 -14.06 -10.39
N LEU A 17 3.95 -14.42 -9.10
CA LEU A 17 4.95 -14.00 -8.13
C LEU A 17 5.87 -15.20 -7.82
N ALA A 18 6.78 -15.53 -8.73
CA ALA A 18 7.79 -16.55 -8.46
C ALA A 18 8.80 -16.03 -7.41
N PRO A 19 8.95 -16.71 -6.25
CA PRO A 19 9.88 -16.27 -5.21
C PRO A 19 11.31 -16.20 -5.75
N ASP A 20 11.93 -15.04 -5.62
CA ASP A 20 13.31 -14.83 -5.99
C ASP A 20 14.25 -14.96 -4.76
N ARG A 21 15.54 -14.65 -4.96
CA ARG A 21 16.51 -14.71 -3.85
C ARG A 21 16.26 -13.60 -2.81
N TRP A 22 15.68 -12.45 -3.24
CA TRP A 22 15.43 -11.32 -2.36
C TRP A 22 14.22 -11.60 -1.47
N ASP A 23 13.20 -12.29 -2.00
CA ASP A 23 12.07 -12.76 -1.22
C ASP A 23 12.57 -13.60 -0.04
N ARG A 24 13.42 -14.58 -0.30
CA ARG A 24 13.96 -15.49 0.72
C ARG A 24 14.87 -14.79 1.75
N VAL A 25 15.60 -13.77 1.36
CA VAL A 25 16.56 -13.08 2.25
C VAL A 25 15.88 -11.96 3.04
N LEU A 26 14.99 -11.20 2.43
CA LEU A 26 14.40 -9.99 3.02
C LEU A 26 12.95 -10.21 3.48
N PHE A 27 12.09 -10.73 2.60
CA PHE A 27 10.65 -10.73 2.83
C PHE A 27 10.17 -11.94 3.64
N ASP A 28 10.73 -13.12 3.42
CA ASP A 28 10.41 -14.31 4.22
C ASP A 28 10.87 -14.17 5.69
N ARG A 29 11.75 -13.22 5.95
CA ARG A 29 12.29 -12.91 7.28
C ARG A 29 11.86 -11.52 7.74
N GLY A 30 10.55 -11.27 7.80
CA GLY A 30 9.99 -9.95 8.14
C GLY A 30 10.60 -9.29 9.40
N MET A 31 11.00 -10.08 10.39
CA MET A 31 11.70 -9.58 11.58
C MET A 31 13.07 -8.96 11.28
N LEU A 32 13.77 -9.41 10.22
CA LEU A 32 15.02 -8.78 9.80
C LEU A 32 14.79 -7.37 9.27
N GLY A 33 13.74 -7.17 8.47
CA GLY A 33 13.36 -5.85 7.96
C GLY A 33 13.02 -4.88 9.10
N LEU A 34 12.21 -5.32 10.06
CA LEU A 34 11.86 -4.53 11.24
C LEU A 34 13.08 -4.21 12.10
N GLY A 35 13.92 -5.19 12.39
CA GLY A 35 15.14 -5.00 13.21
C GLY A 35 16.14 -4.08 12.51
N THR A 36 16.38 -4.26 11.22
CA THR A 36 17.28 -3.41 10.43
C THR A 36 16.77 -1.97 10.37
N SER A 37 15.49 -1.77 10.14
CA SER A 37 14.87 -0.42 10.11
C SER A 37 15.02 0.28 11.47
N THR A 38 14.76 -0.43 12.56
CA THR A 38 14.93 0.09 13.92
C THR A 38 16.38 0.47 14.18
N LEU A 39 17.33 -0.41 13.82
CA LEU A 39 18.76 -0.17 14.01
C LEU A 39 19.24 1.06 13.22
N LEU A 40 18.84 1.19 11.96
CA LEU A 40 19.18 2.35 11.12
C LEU A 40 18.62 3.66 11.70
N LEU A 41 17.39 3.64 12.19
CA LEU A 41 16.81 4.80 12.86
C LEU A 41 17.56 5.15 14.17
N CYS A 42 17.96 4.14 14.94
CA CYS A 42 18.75 4.35 16.15
C CYS A 42 20.14 4.91 15.86
N ILE A 43 20.80 4.47 14.79
CA ILE A 43 22.09 5.01 14.33
C ILE A 43 21.93 6.47 13.88
N TRP A 44 20.89 6.78 13.13
CA TRP A 44 20.67 8.11 12.54
C TRP A 44 20.17 9.15 13.55
N LEU A 45 19.20 8.80 14.41
CA LEU A 45 18.51 9.72 15.30
C LEU A 45 19.00 9.65 16.75
N GLY A 46 19.79 8.61 17.11
CA GLY A 46 20.09 8.25 18.47
C GLY A 46 19.18 7.12 18.97
N TRP A 47 19.67 6.32 19.95
CA TRP A 47 19.05 5.05 20.31
C TRP A 47 17.57 5.16 20.76
N TRP A 48 17.24 6.11 21.65
CA TRP A 48 15.87 6.25 22.15
C TRP A 48 14.93 6.96 21.17
N GLN A 49 15.44 7.97 20.44
CA GLN A 49 14.67 8.65 19.40
C GLN A 49 14.35 7.70 18.24
N GLY A 50 15.31 6.84 17.87
CA GLY A 50 15.12 5.83 16.85
C GLY A 50 14.04 4.81 17.24
N VAL A 51 14.05 4.34 18.48
CA VAL A 51 12.99 3.46 19.00
C VAL A 51 11.63 4.15 18.99
N LEU A 52 11.55 5.41 19.44
CA LEU A 52 10.31 6.18 19.42
C LEU A 52 9.78 6.40 17.99
N ALA A 53 10.66 6.79 17.07
CA ALA A 53 10.29 6.99 15.66
C ALA A 53 9.77 5.71 15.02
N PHE A 54 10.43 4.57 15.28
CA PHE A 54 9.97 3.28 14.82
C PHE A 54 8.61 2.89 15.42
N SER A 55 8.42 3.07 16.73
CA SER A 55 7.17 2.76 17.42
C SER A 55 6.03 3.62 16.88
N PHE A 56 6.27 4.93 16.69
CA PHE A 56 5.31 5.84 16.06
C PHE A 56 4.94 5.41 14.64
N HIS A 57 5.94 5.02 13.84
CA HIS A 57 5.69 4.50 12.49
C HIS A 57 4.79 3.27 12.50
N VAL A 58 5.11 2.27 13.33
CA VAL A 58 4.32 1.03 13.42
C VAL A 58 2.89 1.31 13.87
N VAL A 59 2.70 2.12 14.91
CA VAL A 59 1.35 2.50 15.39
C VAL A 59 0.58 3.25 14.31
N SER A 60 1.22 4.24 13.67
CA SER A 60 0.59 5.01 12.58
C SER A 60 0.18 4.11 11.41
N TYR A 61 1.05 3.18 11.01
CA TYR A 61 0.74 2.21 9.96
C TYR A 61 -0.50 1.37 10.29
N VAL A 62 -0.56 0.80 11.49
CA VAL A 62 -1.69 -0.03 11.93
C VAL A 62 -2.99 0.79 11.99
N VAL A 63 -2.92 1.99 12.58
CA VAL A 63 -4.09 2.88 12.71
C VAL A 63 -4.60 3.33 11.34
N LEU A 64 -3.71 3.78 10.45
CA LEU A 64 -4.09 4.24 9.10
C LEU A 64 -4.60 3.09 8.23
N SER A 65 -3.98 1.92 8.29
CA SER A 65 -4.48 0.72 7.58
C SER A 65 -5.86 0.31 8.08
N GLY A 66 -6.08 0.35 9.41
CA GLY A 66 -7.40 0.13 10.01
C GLY A 66 -8.41 1.19 9.56
N ALA A 67 -8.01 2.46 9.51
CA ALA A 67 -8.87 3.56 9.06
C ALA A 67 -9.28 3.43 7.59
N VAL A 68 -8.39 3.01 6.70
CA VAL A 68 -8.74 2.74 5.28
C VAL A 68 -9.88 1.72 5.21
N ASN A 69 -9.80 0.64 5.98
CA ASN A 69 -10.83 -0.40 5.96
C ASN A 69 -12.12 0.02 6.70
N ALA A 70 -12.03 0.62 7.88
CA ALA A 70 -13.21 0.97 8.68
C ALA A 70 -13.89 2.23 8.15
N VAL A 71 -13.15 3.35 8.05
CA VAL A 71 -13.68 4.65 7.62
C VAL A 71 -13.94 4.65 6.13
N GLY A 72 -13.05 4.04 5.33
CA GLY A 72 -13.15 3.92 3.88
C GLY A 72 -14.30 3.01 3.41
N HIS A 73 -14.97 2.28 4.30
CA HIS A 73 -16.23 1.57 3.99
C HIS A 73 -17.47 2.25 4.57
N THR A 74 -17.31 3.29 5.39
CA THR A 74 -18.43 3.92 6.10
C THR A 74 -18.80 5.29 5.50
N PHE A 75 -17.81 6.16 5.30
CA PHE A 75 -18.00 7.55 4.89
C PHE A 75 -17.37 7.83 3.54
N GLY A 76 -17.96 8.67 2.70
CA GLY A 76 -17.38 9.17 1.48
C GLY A 76 -18.21 8.92 0.22
N ARG A 77 -17.62 9.20 -0.94
CA ARG A 77 -18.26 9.04 -2.25
C ARG A 77 -18.08 7.62 -2.77
N ARG A 78 -19.08 7.13 -3.51
CA ARG A 78 -19.09 5.80 -4.15
C ARG A 78 -19.28 5.92 -5.67
N PRO A 79 -18.24 6.25 -6.45
CA PRO A 79 -18.35 6.27 -7.91
C PRO A 79 -18.58 4.89 -8.53
N PHE A 80 -18.13 3.82 -7.88
CA PHE A 80 -18.41 2.43 -8.27
C PHE A 80 -19.43 1.77 -7.34
N ALA A 81 -20.19 0.84 -7.87
CA ALA A 81 -21.18 0.06 -7.12
C ALA A 81 -20.51 -1.03 -6.28
N ASN A 82 -19.81 -0.62 -5.21
CA ASN A 82 -19.22 -1.50 -4.21
C ASN A 82 -19.40 -0.90 -2.80
N SER A 83 -18.97 -1.64 -1.76
CA SER A 83 -19.15 -1.22 -0.36
C SER A 83 -18.17 -0.15 0.12
N ALA A 84 -17.06 0.05 -0.59
CA ALA A 84 -16.03 1.02 -0.21
C ALA A 84 -16.41 2.45 -0.64
N THR A 85 -15.67 3.43 -0.16
CA THR A 85 -15.89 4.86 -0.44
C THR A 85 -14.55 5.54 -0.78
N ASN A 86 -14.62 6.74 -1.35
CA ASN A 86 -13.46 7.60 -1.57
C ASN A 86 -13.50 8.79 -0.61
N LEU A 87 -12.40 9.00 0.11
CA LEU A 87 -12.17 10.09 1.05
C LEU A 87 -10.85 10.79 0.76
N HIS A 88 -10.89 12.04 0.30
CA HIS A 88 -9.69 12.79 -0.09
C HIS A 88 -8.70 13.01 1.06
N TRP A 89 -9.18 13.36 2.26
CA TRP A 89 -8.31 13.57 3.42
C TRP A 89 -7.61 12.26 3.85
N LEU A 90 -8.35 11.13 3.80
CA LEU A 90 -7.77 9.82 4.11
C LEU A 90 -6.76 9.41 3.04
N ALA A 91 -7.05 9.66 1.75
CA ALA A 91 -6.12 9.41 0.66
C ALA A 91 -4.82 10.22 0.82
N ALA A 92 -4.91 11.49 1.23
CA ALA A 92 -3.73 12.31 1.49
C ALA A 92 -2.86 11.74 2.62
N LEU A 93 -3.47 11.21 3.69
CA LEU A 93 -2.76 10.61 4.83
C LEU A 93 -2.21 9.20 4.54
N THR A 94 -2.81 8.49 3.59
CA THR A 94 -2.50 7.08 3.28
C THR A 94 -1.93 6.90 1.88
N SER A 95 -1.34 7.97 1.31
CA SER A 95 -0.67 7.94 0.00
C SER A 95 -1.53 7.45 -1.16
N GLY A 96 -2.86 7.68 -1.08
CA GLY A 96 -3.81 7.30 -2.13
C GLY A 96 -4.81 6.21 -1.72
N GLU A 97 -4.52 5.41 -0.69
CA GLU A 97 -5.37 4.29 -0.25
C GLU A 97 -6.79 4.71 0.16
N GLY A 98 -6.98 5.98 0.57
CA GLY A 98 -8.31 6.54 0.84
C GLY A 98 -9.21 6.67 -0.39
N TYR A 99 -8.73 6.44 -1.63
CA TYR A 99 -9.55 6.22 -2.82
C TYR A 99 -10.01 4.77 -2.91
N HIS A 100 -10.52 4.25 -1.82
CA HIS A 100 -10.77 2.83 -1.58
C HIS A 100 -11.89 2.27 -2.47
N ASN A 101 -12.89 3.08 -2.81
CA ASN A 101 -13.92 2.68 -3.77
C ASN A 101 -13.36 2.49 -5.19
N ASN A 102 -12.42 3.36 -5.61
CA ASN A 102 -11.74 3.18 -6.89
C ASN A 102 -10.89 1.91 -6.89
N HIS A 103 -10.15 1.66 -5.79
CA HIS A 103 -9.37 0.44 -5.64
C HIS A 103 -10.23 -0.82 -5.73
N HIS A 104 -11.36 -0.87 -5.01
CA HIS A 104 -12.30 -1.99 -5.10
C HIS A 104 -12.99 -2.12 -6.47
N GLY A 105 -13.20 -1.01 -7.17
CA GLY A 105 -13.78 -1.01 -8.52
C GLY A 105 -12.80 -1.42 -9.61
N LEU A 106 -11.52 -1.14 -9.40
CA LEU A 106 -10.42 -1.36 -10.36
C LEU A 106 -9.18 -1.93 -9.64
N PRO A 107 -9.26 -3.16 -9.13
CA PRO A 107 -8.24 -3.71 -8.22
C PRO A 107 -6.85 -3.91 -8.86
N THR A 108 -6.77 -3.95 -10.18
CA THR A 108 -5.51 -4.08 -10.93
C THR A 108 -4.85 -2.74 -11.25
N SER A 109 -5.57 -1.61 -11.04
CA SER A 109 -5.03 -0.29 -11.36
C SER A 109 -3.94 0.12 -10.38
N ALA A 110 -2.77 0.46 -10.90
CA ALA A 110 -1.65 1.00 -10.11
C ALA A 110 -1.93 2.43 -9.62
N ARG A 111 -2.93 3.12 -10.17
CA ARG A 111 -3.37 4.43 -9.76
C ARG A 111 -4.74 4.34 -9.11
N PHE A 112 -4.89 4.88 -7.91
CA PHE A 112 -6.17 4.92 -7.19
C PHE A 112 -6.93 6.23 -7.41
N GLY A 113 -6.23 7.35 -7.50
CA GLY A 113 -6.83 8.63 -7.85
C GLY A 113 -7.33 8.66 -9.29
N SER A 114 -8.58 9.06 -9.51
CA SER A 114 -9.19 9.15 -10.85
C SER A 114 -9.10 10.54 -11.48
N ARG A 115 -8.99 11.59 -10.66
CA ARG A 115 -8.97 13.00 -11.10
C ARG A 115 -7.55 13.57 -11.10
N PRO A 116 -7.28 14.64 -11.88
CA PRO A 116 -5.95 15.26 -11.92
C PRO A 116 -5.45 15.79 -10.58
N LEU A 117 -6.36 16.26 -9.72
CA LEU A 117 -6.05 16.82 -8.40
C LEU A 117 -6.15 15.82 -7.25
N ASP A 118 -6.41 14.54 -7.54
CA ASP A 118 -6.43 13.50 -6.53
C ASP A 118 -5.00 13.27 -6.00
N LEU A 119 -4.83 13.44 -4.68
CA LEU A 119 -3.56 13.22 -4.00
C LEU A 119 -3.31 11.72 -3.85
N ASP A 120 -2.54 11.19 -4.77
CA ASP A 120 -2.14 9.78 -4.83
C ASP A 120 -0.60 9.71 -4.86
N ALA A 121 0.00 9.85 -3.69
CA ALA A 121 1.45 9.90 -3.57
C ALA A 121 2.13 8.58 -3.94
N ALA A 122 1.48 7.44 -3.68
CA ALA A 122 1.98 6.13 -4.11
C ALA A 122 2.07 6.05 -5.63
N TRP A 123 1.09 6.57 -6.35
CA TRP A 123 1.15 6.66 -7.81
C TRP A 123 2.36 7.47 -8.30
N TRP A 124 2.66 8.60 -7.66
CA TRP A 124 3.82 9.40 -8.07
C TRP A 124 5.13 8.67 -7.83
N LEU A 125 5.26 7.94 -6.72
CA LEU A 125 6.43 7.09 -6.45
C LEU A 125 6.55 5.97 -7.48
N ILE A 126 5.45 5.31 -7.84
CA ILE A 126 5.44 4.29 -8.91
C ILE A 126 5.91 4.89 -10.23
N LYS A 127 5.47 6.11 -10.59
CA LYS A 127 5.94 6.79 -11.81
C LYS A 127 7.43 7.12 -11.79
N VAL A 128 7.97 7.49 -10.63
CA VAL A 128 9.42 7.68 -10.47
C VAL A 128 10.15 6.36 -10.65
N ALA A 129 9.68 5.29 -10.00
CA ALA A 129 10.27 3.95 -10.13
C ALA A 129 10.22 3.44 -11.59
N GLU A 130 9.10 3.67 -12.31
CA GLU A 130 8.98 3.33 -13.73
C GLU A 130 10.00 4.09 -14.58
N LYS A 131 10.17 5.40 -14.34
CA LYS A 131 11.18 6.22 -15.03
C LYS A 131 12.61 5.72 -14.76
N MET A 132 12.86 5.20 -13.56
CA MET A 132 14.13 4.59 -13.17
C MET A 132 14.27 3.14 -13.66
N ARG A 133 13.29 2.58 -14.35
CA ARG A 133 13.23 1.18 -14.80
C ARG A 133 13.26 0.16 -13.65
N LEU A 134 12.77 0.55 -12.48
CA LEU A 134 12.63 -0.30 -11.30
C LEU A 134 11.24 -0.94 -11.19
N ALA A 135 10.27 -0.46 -11.97
CA ALA A 135 8.90 -0.96 -12.02
C ALA A 135 8.33 -0.85 -13.43
N GLU A 136 7.31 -1.65 -13.73
CA GLU A 136 6.52 -1.59 -14.95
C GLU A 136 5.05 -1.42 -14.59
N VAL A 137 4.42 -0.36 -15.10
CA VAL A 137 3.00 -0.09 -14.88
C VAL A 137 2.17 -0.81 -15.93
N ARG A 138 1.41 -1.82 -15.52
CA ARG A 138 0.56 -2.63 -16.42
C ARG A 138 -0.84 -2.06 -16.62
N ASP A 139 -1.42 -1.45 -15.58
CA ASP A 139 -2.80 -0.93 -15.62
C ASP A 139 -2.93 0.41 -14.89
N VAL A 140 -3.64 1.35 -15.53
CA VAL A 140 -4.00 2.68 -15.00
C VAL A 140 -5.47 2.99 -15.25
N SER A 141 -6.34 1.99 -15.22
CA SER A 141 -7.77 2.11 -15.56
C SER A 141 -8.53 3.12 -14.70
N ALA A 142 -8.09 3.42 -13.47
CA ALA A 142 -8.69 4.46 -12.65
C ALA A 142 -8.71 5.85 -13.33
N LYS A 143 -7.79 6.13 -14.23
CA LYS A 143 -7.77 7.36 -15.01
C LYS A 143 -8.93 7.47 -16.00
N LYS A 144 -9.52 6.35 -16.43
CA LYS A 144 -10.58 6.30 -17.44
C LYS A 144 -11.98 6.56 -16.89
N VAL A 145 -12.15 6.61 -15.57
CA VAL A 145 -13.44 6.72 -14.89
C VAL A 145 -13.79 8.16 -14.49
N ALA A 146 -12.89 9.08 -14.71
CA ALA A 146 -13.05 10.50 -14.34
C ALA A 146 -13.90 11.33 -15.34
N LEU A 147 -14.68 10.68 -16.22
CA LEU A 147 -15.54 11.33 -17.21
C LEU A 147 -17.00 11.28 -16.81
#